data_5ab0f09471719e676361baf361a37625
#
_entry.id   5ab0f09471719e676361baf361a37625
#
_cell.length_a   1.000
_cell.length_b   1.000
_cell.length_c   1.000
_cell.angle_alpha   90.00
_cell.angle_beta   90.00
_cell.angle_gamma   90.00
#
_symmetry.space_group_name_H-M   'P 1'
#
loop_
_entity.id
_entity.type
_entity.pdbx_description
1 polymer ?
#
loop_
_entity_poly.entity_id
_entity_poly.type
_entity_poly.pdbx_seq_one_letter_code
_entity_poly.pdbx_strand_id
1 'polypeptide(L)'
;MTKVEIIGDKLLLTVQGIDVVLAFKKHLEVPLAHVSGVELGITEEAQAELDRSIRLPGAYMPGIAIAGRFYREGRWLFWNIRKGERAITIALDHEDYVSLVVEVEDPAEVVAAIRGAMSANG
;
A
#
# COMPACT_ATOMS: atom_id res chain seq x y z
N MET A 1 8.17 -7.72 -3.23
CA MET A 1 6.72 -7.95 -3.18
C MET A 1 6.26 -7.83 -1.74
N THR A 2 5.01 -7.55 -1.52
CA THR A 2 4.46 -7.36 -0.16
C THR A 2 3.49 -8.48 0.15
N LYS A 3 3.58 -9.03 1.34
CA LYS A 3 2.64 -10.01 1.85
C LYS A 3 1.59 -9.28 2.68
N VAL A 4 0.31 -9.56 2.43
CA VAL A 4 -0.80 -8.94 3.15
C VAL A 4 -1.56 -10.02 3.90
N GLU A 5 -1.69 -9.85 5.21
CA GLU A 5 -2.37 -10.80 6.08
C GLU A 5 -3.43 -10.10 6.91
N ILE A 6 -4.51 -10.81 7.19
CA ILE A 6 -5.55 -10.33 8.10
C ILE A 6 -5.42 -11.12 9.39
N ILE A 7 -5.13 -10.43 10.47
CA ILE A 7 -4.91 -11.03 11.78
C ILE A 7 -5.88 -10.38 12.76
N GLY A 8 -6.96 -11.11 13.10
CA GLY A 8 -8.02 -10.57 13.93
C GLY A 8 -8.69 -9.37 13.25
N ASP A 9 -8.66 -8.22 13.88
CA ASP A 9 -9.24 -6.98 13.38
C ASP A 9 -8.21 -6.07 12.70
N LYS A 10 -7.04 -6.61 12.36
CA LYS A 10 -5.92 -5.83 11.81
C LYS A 10 -5.46 -6.38 10.47
N LEU A 11 -4.95 -5.46 9.66
CA LEU A 11 -4.29 -5.76 8.40
C LEU A 11 -2.79 -5.62 8.62
N LEU A 12 -2.03 -6.67 8.34
CA LEU A 12 -0.57 -6.66 8.45
C LEU A 12 0.05 -6.78 7.07
N LEU A 13 0.86 -5.80 6.71
CA LEU A 13 1.64 -5.81 5.49
C LEU A 13 3.10 -6.05 5.83
N THR A 14 3.71 -7.02 5.16
CA THR A 14 5.13 -7.34 5.34
C THR A 14 5.84 -7.20 4.01
N VAL A 15 6.79 -6.27 3.94
CA VAL A 15 7.63 -6.08 2.77
C VAL A 15 8.69 -7.18 2.75
N GLN A 16 8.87 -7.83 1.62
CA GLN A 16 9.75 -9.00 1.48
C GLN A 16 11.01 -8.70 0.67
N GLY A 17 12.08 -9.41 1.02
CA GLY A 17 13.32 -9.41 0.27
C GLY A 17 14.02 -8.06 0.22
N ILE A 18 14.62 -7.76 -0.92
CA ILE A 18 15.37 -6.51 -1.14
C ILE A 18 14.47 -5.27 -1.07
N ASP A 19 13.18 -5.44 -1.25
CA ASP A 19 12.21 -4.35 -1.18
C ASP A 19 12.21 -3.66 0.18
N VAL A 20 12.59 -4.37 1.24
CA VAL A 20 12.73 -3.80 2.58
C VAL A 20 13.71 -2.61 2.57
N VAL A 21 14.82 -2.75 1.86
CA VAL A 21 15.84 -1.69 1.76
C VAL A 21 15.29 -0.48 1.02
N LEU A 22 14.59 -0.72 -0.09
CA LEU A 22 14.05 0.35 -0.92
C LEU A 22 12.90 1.08 -0.26
N ALA A 23 12.04 0.33 0.43
CA ALA A 23 10.86 0.89 1.08
C ALA A 23 11.15 1.54 2.44
N PHE A 24 12.31 1.26 3.02
CA PHE A 24 12.71 1.74 4.35
C PHE A 24 11.74 1.32 5.46
N LYS A 25 10.95 0.26 5.22
CA LYS A 25 9.99 -0.24 6.18
C LYS A 25 9.69 -1.70 5.92
N LYS A 26 9.71 -2.51 6.97
CA LYS A 26 9.46 -3.94 6.86
C LYS A 26 8.01 -4.31 7.11
N HIS A 27 7.40 -3.70 8.12
CA HIS A 27 6.02 -4.01 8.54
C HIS A 27 5.16 -2.77 8.63
N LEU A 28 3.91 -2.91 8.21
CA LEU A 28 2.86 -1.93 8.44
C LEU A 28 1.66 -2.66 9.02
N GLU A 29 1.10 -2.12 10.08
CA GLU A 29 -0.07 -2.69 10.74
C GLU A 29 -1.17 -1.63 10.80
N VAL A 30 -2.35 -1.98 10.32
CA VAL A 30 -3.48 -1.04 10.21
C VAL A 30 -4.75 -1.72 10.71
N PRO A 31 -5.50 -1.07 11.62
CA PRO A 31 -6.82 -1.59 11.99
C PRO A 31 -7.73 -1.66 10.76
N LEU A 32 -8.47 -2.76 10.61
CA LEU A 32 -9.43 -2.89 9.51
C LEU A 32 -10.47 -1.76 9.51
N ALA A 33 -10.80 -1.23 10.70
CA ALA A 33 -11.72 -0.10 10.83
C ALA A 33 -11.19 1.18 10.14
N HIS A 34 -9.88 1.26 9.90
CA HIS A 34 -9.27 2.42 9.23
C HIS A 34 -9.08 2.20 7.73
N VAL A 35 -9.44 1.04 7.20
CA VAL A 35 -9.41 0.79 5.76
C VAL A 35 -10.71 1.32 5.16
N SER A 36 -10.63 2.35 4.33
CA SER A 36 -11.81 2.94 3.70
C SER A 36 -12.14 2.32 2.35
N GLY A 37 -11.18 1.64 1.72
CA GLY A 37 -11.42 0.96 0.46
C GLY A 37 -10.21 0.17 0.00
N VAL A 38 -10.43 -0.77 -0.89
CA VAL A 38 -9.37 -1.53 -1.55
C VAL A 38 -9.77 -1.81 -2.98
N GLU A 39 -8.82 -1.60 -3.90
CA GLU A 39 -9.06 -1.75 -5.34
C GLU A 39 -7.93 -2.52 -6.00
N LEU A 40 -8.26 -3.24 -7.08
CA LEU A 40 -7.26 -3.84 -7.95
C LEU A 40 -6.55 -2.74 -8.72
N GLY A 41 -5.24 -2.90 -8.90
CA GLY A 41 -4.44 -1.95 -9.66
C GLY A 41 -4.09 -0.69 -8.87
N ILE A 42 -3.57 0.28 -9.60
CA ILE A 42 -3.22 1.60 -9.06
C ILE A 42 -4.35 2.55 -9.42
N THR A 43 -5.05 3.06 -8.41
CA THR A 43 -6.16 3.98 -8.68
C THR A 43 -5.65 5.32 -9.19
N GLU A 44 -6.49 6.03 -9.94
CA GLU A 44 -6.16 7.37 -10.44
C GLU A 44 -5.87 8.33 -9.28
N GLU A 45 -6.62 8.19 -8.21
CA GLU A 45 -6.45 9.02 -7.02
C GLU A 45 -5.08 8.77 -6.37
N ALA A 46 -4.69 7.51 -6.21
CA ALA A 46 -3.38 7.17 -5.64
C ALA A 46 -2.24 7.67 -6.52
N GLN A 47 -2.36 7.54 -7.83
CA GLN A 47 -1.36 8.04 -8.76
C GLN A 47 -1.25 9.56 -8.71
N ALA A 48 -2.37 10.26 -8.63
CA ALA A 48 -2.38 11.72 -8.52
C ALA A 48 -1.72 12.19 -7.22
N GLU A 49 -1.97 11.48 -6.12
CA GLU A 49 -1.32 11.79 -4.84
C GLU A 49 0.20 11.60 -4.94
N LEU A 50 0.65 10.52 -5.56
CA LEU A 50 2.08 10.28 -5.76
C LEU A 50 2.73 11.37 -6.61
N ASP A 51 2.08 11.76 -7.70
CA ASP A 51 2.60 12.75 -8.63
C ASP A 51 2.80 14.12 -7.97
N ARG A 52 2.01 14.41 -6.94
CA ARG A 52 2.09 15.66 -6.20
C ARG A 52 2.94 15.58 -4.94
N SER A 53 3.44 14.40 -4.61
CA SER A 53 4.22 14.20 -3.39
C SER A 53 5.68 14.60 -3.55
N ILE A 54 6.37 14.75 -2.42
CA ILE A 54 7.81 14.94 -2.40
C ILE A 54 8.48 13.59 -2.64
N ARG A 55 9.34 13.53 -3.64
CA ARG A 55 10.08 12.33 -3.99
C ARG A 55 11.45 12.34 -3.34
N LEU A 56 11.76 11.30 -2.59
CA LEU A 56 13.04 11.14 -1.95
C LEU A 56 14.02 10.44 -2.91
N PRO A 57 15.31 10.82 -2.90
CA PRO A 57 16.30 10.13 -3.72
C PRO A 57 16.34 8.64 -3.39
N GLY A 58 16.34 7.80 -4.42
CA GLY A 58 16.39 6.34 -4.27
C GLY A 58 15.04 5.67 -4.04
N ALA A 59 14.01 6.43 -3.71
CA ALA A 59 12.68 5.87 -3.46
C ALA A 59 11.84 5.76 -4.73
N TYR A 60 12.18 6.49 -5.78
CA TYR A 60 11.46 6.50 -7.05
C TYR A 60 12.45 6.32 -8.20
N MET A 61 12.36 5.18 -8.89
CA MET A 61 13.19 4.83 -10.03
C MET A 61 12.29 4.43 -11.20
N PRO A 62 11.93 5.36 -12.09
CA PRO A 62 11.02 5.08 -13.20
C PRO A 62 11.49 3.89 -14.04
N GLY A 63 10.55 2.97 -14.33
CA GLY A 63 10.83 1.76 -15.09
C GLY A 63 11.46 0.63 -14.28
N ILE A 64 11.86 0.89 -13.03
CA ILE A 64 12.50 -0.11 -12.17
C ILE A 64 11.65 -0.39 -10.94
N ALA A 65 11.39 0.63 -10.12
CA ALA A 65 10.64 0.46 -8.90
C ALA A 65 10.10 1.79 -8.38
N ILE A 66 8.99 1.74 -7.67
CA ILE A 66 8.51 2.85 -6.85
C ILE A 66 8.33 2.24 -5.47
N ALA A 67 9.23 2.59 -4.57
CA ALA A 67 9.25 1.99 -3.24
C ALA A 67 9.67 3.02 -2.20
N GLY A 68 8.91 3.11 -1.12
CA GLY A 68 9.23 4.00 -0.02
C GLY A 68 8.03 4.78 0.47
N ARG A 69 8.33 5.82 1.21
CA ARG A 69 7.33 6.71 1.78
C ARG A 69 7.41 8.05 1.07
N PHE A 70 6.27 8.57 0.67
CA PHE A 70 6.15 9.85 -0.01
C PHE A 70 5.28 10.77 0.82
N TYR A 71 5.60 12.05 0.83
CA TYR A 71 4.94 13.00 1.72
C TYR A 71 4.28 14.13 0.93
N ARG A 72 3.05 14.48 1.34
CA ARG A 72 2.34 15.62 0.77
C ARG A 72 1.41 16.22 1.82
N GLU A 73 1.66 17.48 2.17
CA GLU A 73 0.76 18.28 3.03
C GLU A 73 0.34 17.56 4.33
N GLY A 74 1.31 16.99 5.05
CA GLY A 74 1.05 16.27 6.30
C GLY A 74 0.55 14.86 6.13
N ARG A 75 0.46 14.37 4.89
CA ARG A 75 -0.09 13.06 4.57
C ARG A 75 0.99 12.17 3.96
N TRP A 76 1.05 10.93 4.41
CA TRP A 76 2.03 9.97 3.94
C TRP A 76 1.41 8.98 2.97
N LEU A 77 2.22 8.60 1.97
CA LEU A 77 1.90 7.53 1.02
C LEU A 77 2.94 6.45 1.17
N PHE A 78 2.53 5.19 1.09
CA PHE A 78 3.46 4.08 1.05
C PHE A 78 3.30 3.32 -0.27
N TRP A 79 4.39 3.18 -1.00
CA TRP A 79 4.41 2.48 -2.28
C TRP A 79 5.49 1.41 -2.25
N ASN A 80 5.17 0.23 -2.76
CA ASN A 80 6.13 -0.84 -2.98
C ASN A 80 5.72 -1.64 -4.20
N ILE A 81 6.09 -1.13 -5.39
CA ILE A 81 5.80 -1.78 -6.66
C ILE A 81 7.03 -1.80 -7.54
N ARG A 82 7.09 -2.77 -8.44
CA ARG A 82 8.11 -2.83 -9.49
C ARG A 82 7.49 -2.63 -10.86
N LYS A 83 6.60 -3.54 -11.28
CA LYS A 83 5.96 -3.47 -12.60
C LYS A 83 4.54 -2.94 -12.56
N GLY A 84 3.89 -3.02 -11.41
CA GLY A 84 2.51 -2.57 -11.25
C GLY A 84 1.45 -3.56 -11.71
N GLU A 85 1.84 -4.69 -12.30
CA GLU A 85 0.90 -5.68 -12.84
C GLU A 85 0.08 -6.38 -11.76
N ARG A 86 0.64 -6.51 -10.57
CA ARG A 86 -0.02 -7.17 -9.43
C ARG A 86 -0.29 -6.19 -8.29
N ALA A 87 -0.43 -4.93 -8.64
CA ALA A 87 -0.65 -3.88 -7.65
C ALA A 87 -2.07 -3.89 -7.11
N ILE A 88 -2.20 -3.50 -5.85
CA ILE A 88 -3.47 -3.16 -5.24
C ILE A 88 -3.31 -1.81 -4.55
N THR A 89 -4.41 -1.08 -4.43
CA THR A 89 -4.45 0.19 -3.72
C THR A 89 -5.36 0.04 -2.50
N ILE A 90 -4.81 0.34 -1.33
CA ILE A 90 -5.56 0.32 -0.06
C ILE A 90 -5.68 1.76 0.40
N ALA A 91 -6.90 2.28 0.46
CA ALA A 91 -7.17 3.61 0.95
C ALA A 91 -7.43 3.58 2.45
N LEU A 92 -6.86 4.52 3.18
CA LEU A 92 -6.94 4.56 4.64
C LEU A 92 -7.59 5.84 5.13
N ASP A 93 -8.15 5.76 6.34
CA ASP A 93 -8.77 6.87 7.03
C ASP A 93 -8.32 6.82 8.49
N HIS A 94 -8.13 7.99 9.12
CA HIS A 94 -7.66 8.09 10.51
C HIS A 94 -6.27 7.49 10.75
N GLU A 95 -5.41 7.48 9.72
CA GLU A 95 -4.03 7.00 9.79
C GLU A 95 -3.08 8.05 9.25
N ASP A 96 -1.78 7.93 9.58
CA ASP A 96 -0.76 8.80 9.02
C ASP A 96 -0.63 8.58 7.52
N TYR A 97 -0.77 7.33 7.07
CA TYR A 97 -0.82 7.01 5.65
C TYR A 97 -2.23 7.17 5.11
N VAL A 98 -2.37 7.84 3.98
CA VAL A 98 -3.67 7.95 3.29
C VAL A 98 -3.90 6.83 2.32
N SER A 99 -2.83 6.24 1.78
CA SER A 99 -2.95 5.10 0.88
C SER A 99 -1.70 4.23 0.92
N LEU A 100 -1.90 2.97 0.61
CA LEU A 100 -0.85 1.98 0.47
C LEU A 100 -1.00 1.38 -0.92
N VAL A 101 0.05 1.45 -1.74
CA VAL A 101 0.07 0.84 -3.07
C VAL A 101 1.18 -0.20 -3.08
N VAL A 102 0.79 -1.45 -3.16
CA VAL A 102 1.72 -2.57 -3.04
C VAL A 102 1.44 -3.63 -4.09
N GLU A 103 2.48 -4.37 -4.47
CA GLU A 103 2.33 -5.55 -5.31
C GLU A 103 2.25 -6.78 -4.43
N VAL A 104 1.28 -7.64 -4.72
CA VAL A 104 1.04 -8.89 -3.99
C VAL A 104 1.03 -10.06 -4.98
N GLU A 105 1.19 -11.28 -4.47
CA GLU A 105 1.25 -12.46 -5.31
C GLU A 105 -0.06 -12.74 -6.02
N ASP A 106 -1.19 -12.58 -5.32
CA ASP A 106 -2.53 -12.81 -5.88
C ASP A 106 -3.44 -11.63 -5.54
N PRO A 107 -3.44 -10.58 -6.38
CA PRO A 107 -4.19 -9.36 -6.07
C PRO A 107 -5.70 -9.56 -5.91
N ALA A 108 -6.31 -10.38 -6.76
CA ALA A 108 -7.75 -10.61 -6.69
C ALA A 108 -8.15 -11.28 -5.38
N GLU A 109 -7.38 -12.26 -4.94
CA GLU A 109 -7.62 -12.95 -3.67
C GLU A 109 -7.45 -12.01 -2.48
N VAL A 110 -6.39 -11.19 -2.48
CA VAL A 110 -6.13 -10.24 -1.41
C VAL A 110 -7.24 -9.19 -1.32
N VAL A 111 -7.65 -8.64 -2.44
CA VAL A 111 -8.74 -7.65 -2.47
C VAL A 111 -10.04 -8.27 -1.94
N ALA A 112 -10.37 -9.48 -2.37
CA ALA A 112 -11.57 -10.17 -1.91
C ALA A 112 -11.51 -10.44 -0.40
N ALA A 113 -10.36 -10.87 0.11
CA ALA A 113 -10.17 -11.14 1.53
C ALA A 113 -10.34 -9.87 2.38
N ILE A 114 -9.74 -8.76 1.94
CA ILE A 114 -9.86 -7.48 2.65
C ILE A 114 -11.31 -6.99 2.65
N ARG A 115 -11.98 -7.04 1.50
CA ARG A 115 -13.38 -6.62 1.40
C ARG A 115 -14.29 -7.47 2.28
N GLY A 116 -14.05 -8.78 2.32
CA GLY A 116 -14.78 -9.69 3.19
C GLY A 116 -14.59 -9.35 4.67
N ALA A 117 -13.35 -9.07 5.07
CA ALA A 117 -13.02 -8.71 6.45
C ALA A 117 -13.62 -7.35 6.84
N MET A 118 -13.63 -6.38 5.93
CA MET A 118 -14.26 -5.08 6.15
C MET A 118 -15.77 -5.24 6.40
N SER A 119 -16.43 -6.06 5.60
CA SER A 119 -17.87 -6.34 5.77
C SER A 119 -18.18 -7.02 7.08
N ALA A 120 -17.32 -7.94 7.53
CA ALA A 120 -17.49 -8.66 8.79
C ALA A 120 -17.32 -7.75 10.02
N ASN A 121 -16.47 -6.72 9.90
CA ASN A 121 -16.18 -5.77 10.98
C ASN A 121 -17.00 -4.48 10.89
N GLY A 122 -17.64 -4.28 9.78
CA GLY A 122 -18.48 -3.09 9.53
C GLY A 122 -19.93 -3.27 9.93
#